data_e23c0f278344b6ffaeffde928d31fb9c
#
_entry.id   e23c0f278344b6ffaeffde928d31fb9c
#
_cell.length_a   1.000
_cell.length_b   1.000
_cell.length_c   1.000
_cell.angle_alpha   90.00
_cell.angle_beta   90.00
_cell.angle_gamma   90.00
#
_symmetry.space_group_name_H-M   'P 1'
#
loop_
_entity.id
_entity.type
_entity.pdbx_description
1 polymer ?
#
loop_
_entity_poly.entity_id
_entity_poly.type
_entity_poly.pdbx_seq_one_letter_code
_entity_poly.pdbx_strand_id
1 'polypeptide(L)'
;QDGSFHLDTPEGIAGLQWLSEGADKGWFPAHSENLEIMDCSKLFANGQLAIYMTNNALLRYDGIDTGYVNFPSDGGGGYATSFLIGFQVFDNGDDARVAAAKDFLKYIYETEQWLDYSAGGIPASNKTAEKYKSEIPMLDEFYANGENVVDFTMNNPNWRGVRAVFWTSIHDLLKGELTPKEAARKIDQECNKEIEEGRKISRLHE
;
A
#
# COMPACT_ATOMS: atom_id res chain seq x y z
N GLN A 1 20.71 -5.61 -2.64
CA GLN A 1 19.50 -6.23 -3.22
C GLN A 1 19.46 -5.85 -4.68
N ASP A 2 19.29 -6.84 -5.56
CA ASP A 2 19.29 -6.66 -7.01
C ASP A 2 17.89 -6.28 -7.57
N GLY A 3 16.92 -6.10 -6.69
CA GLY A 3 15.55 -5.76 -7.05
C GLY A 3 14.76 -6.90 -7.69
N SER A 4 15.06 -8.14 -7.31
CA SER A 4 14.38 -9.34 -7.78
C SER A 4 13.63 -10.04 -6.65
N PHE A 5 12.63 -10.82 -6.99
CA PHE A 5 11.94 -11.71 -6.05
C PHE A 5 12.72 -13.00 -5.84
N HIS A 6 12.82 -13.44 -4.59
CA HIS A 6 13.49 -14.66 -4.16
C HIS A 6 12.70 -15.32 -3.02
N LEU A 7 11.48 -15.78 -3.33
CA LEU A 7 10.59 -16.43 -2.37
C LEU A 7 10.72 -17.96 -2.34
N ASP A 8 11.33 -18.61 -3.35
CA ASP A 8 11.59 -20.07 -3.32
C ASP A 8 12.77 -20.37 -2.38
N THR A 9 12.67 -19.87 -1.14
CA THR A 9 13.56 -20.12 -0.01
C THR A 9 12.78 -20.68 1.16
N PRO A 10 13.42 -21.32 2.15
CA PRO A 10 12.72 -21.82 3.35
C PRO A 10 11.89 -20.72 4.03
N GLU A 11 12.42 -19.51 4.16
CA GLU A 11 11.79 -18.37 4.83
C GLU A 11 10.61 -17.83 4.02
N GLY A 12 10.79 -17.66 2.71
CA GLY A 12 9.72 -17.21 1.81
C GLY A 12 8.56 -18.20 1.74
N ILE A 13 8.88 -19.50 1.63
CA ILE A 13 7.87 -20.57 1.66
C ILE A 13 7.16 -20.60 3.02
N ALA A 14 7.87 -20.44 4.14
CA ALA A 14 7.26 -20.39 5.46
C ALA A 14 6.28 -19.21 5.62
N GLY A 15 6.61 -18.04 5.07
CA GLY A 15 5.69 -16.89 5.04
C GLY A 15 4.42 -17.19 4.23
N LEU A 16 4.55 -17.80 3.06
CA LEU A 16 3.40 -18.19 2.24
C LEU A 16 2.59 -19.32 2.90
N GLN A 17 3.24 -20.25 3.59
CA GLN A 17 2.58 -21.29 4.37
C GLN A 17 1.74 -20.68 5.51
N TRP A 18 2.27 -19.66 6.21
CA TRP A 18 1.53 -18.95 7.24
C TRP A 18 0.24 -18.31 6.70
N LEU A 19 0.29 -17.72 5.49
CA LEU A 19 -0.89 -17.16 4.82
C LEU A 19 -1.93 -18.25 4.50
N SER A 20 -1.48 -19.37 3.91
CA SER A 20 -2.36 -20.51 3.58
C SER A 20 -3.01 -21.09 4.84
N GLU A 21 -2.22 -21.35 5.88
CA GLU A 21 -2.74 -21.82 7.17
C GLU A 21 -3.72 -20.84 7.82
N GLY A 22 -3.48 -19.53 7.69
CA GLY A 22 -4.37 -18.50 8.19
C GLY A 22 -5.75 -18.54 7.55
N ALA A 23 -5.79 -18.78 6.24
CA ALA A 23 -7.04 -18.98 5.52
C ALA A 23 -7.77 -20.24 6.00
N ASP A 24 -7.07 -21.36 6.08
CA ASP A 24 -7.64 -22.67 6.51
C ASP A 24 -8.13 -22.63 7.97
N LYS A 25 -7.44 -21.91 8.85
CA LYS A 25 -7.78 -21.76 10.27
C LYS A 25 -8.80 -20.67 10.56
N GLY A 26 -9.23 -19.93 9.54
CA GLY A 26 -10.20 -18.84 9.69
C GLY A 26 -9.65 -17.62 10.43
N TRP A 27 -8.35 -17.35 10.33
CA TRP A 27 -7.77 -16.09 10.85
C TRP A 27 -8.16 -14.89 10.00
N PHE A 28 -8.45 -15.13 8.72
CA PHE A 28 -8.92 -14.13 7.78
C PHE A 28 -10.43 -14.26 7.59
N PRO A 29 -11.12 -13.19 7.18
CA PRO A 29 -12.53 -13.28 6.80
C PRO A 29 -12.75 -14.35 5.72
N ALA A 30 -13.91 -15.00 5.77
CA ALA A 30 -14.29 -15.93 4.71
C ALA A 30 -14.23 -15.21 3.35
N HIS A 31 -13.68 -15.91 2.36
CA HIS A 31 -13.50 -15.38 1.00
C HIS A 31 -12.63 -14.10 0.94
N SER A 32 -11.63 -14.01 1.84
CA SER A 32 -10.70 -12.86 1.90
C SER A 32 -9.96 -12.64 0.58
N GLU A 33 -9.79 -13.67 -0.24
CA GLU A 33 -9.20 -13.59 -1.58
C GLU A 33 -10.02 -12.73 -2.57
N ASN A 34 -11.30 -12.48 -2.26
CA ASN A 34 -12.21 -11.69 -3.10
C ASN A 34 -12.57 -10.32 -2.47
N LEU A 35 -12.08 -10.02 -1.26
CA LEU A 35 -12.39 -8.77 -0.59
C LEU A 35 -11.56 -7.62 -1.15
N GLU A 36 -12.24 -6.52 -1.43
CA GLU A 36 -11.61 -5.26 -1.78
C GLU A 36 -11.30 -4.43 -0.50
N ILE A 37 -10.42 -3.44 -0.63
CA ILE A 37 -10.03 -2.55 0.48
C ILE A 37 -11.25 -1.96 1.20
N MET A 38 -12.27 -1.55 0.45
CA MET A 38 -13.47 -0.96 1.02
C MET A 38 -14.34 -1.96 1.79
N ASP A 39 -14.30 -3.24 1.42
CA ASP A 39 -15.02 -4.29 2.15
C ASP A 39 -14.32 -4.59 3.48
N CYS A 40 -12.99 -4.70 3.47
CA CYS A 40 -12.19 -4.82 4.69
C CYS A 40 -12.40 -3.62 5.62
N SER A 41 -12.45 -2.40 5.08
CA SER A 41 -12.75 -1.18 5.83
C SER A 41 -14.11 -1.25 6.54
N LYS A 42 -15.16 -1.71 5.86
CA LYS A 42 -16.49 -1.90 6.45
C LYS A 42 -16.50 -2.98 7.54
N LEU A 43 -15.82 -4.11 7.29
CA LEU A 43 -15.69 -5.18 8.30
C LEU A 43 -15.01 -4.67 9.56
N PHE A 44 -13.94 -3.89 9.42
CA PHE A 44 -13.25 -3.28 10.55
C PHE A 44 -14.14 -2.26 11.26
N ALA A 45 -14.78 -1.35 10.53
CA ALA A 45 -15.71 -0.36 11.07
C ALA A 45 -16.89 -0.97 11.84
N ASN A 46 -17.30 -2.18 11.48
CA ASN A 46 -18.35 -2.94 12.16
C ASN A 46 -17.84 -3.84 13.30
N GLY A 47 -16.55 -3.75 13.67
CA GLY A 47 -15.96 -4.56 14.74
C GLY A 47 -15.81 -6.05 14.38
N GLN A 48 -15.85 -6.39 13.11
CA GLN A 48 -15.72 -7.77 12.62
C GLN A 48 -14.26 -8.17 12.35
N LEU A 49 -13.34 -7.20 12.34
CA LEU A 49 -11.90 -7.42 12.27
C LEU A 49 -11.23 -6.82 13.50
N ALA A 50 -10.42 -7.61 14.20
CA ALA A 50 -9.61 -7.13 15.31
C ALA A 50 -8.36 -6.38 14.83
N ILE A 51 -7.84 -6.75 13.67
CA ILE A 51 -6.65 -6.16 13.06
C ILE A 51 -6.97 -5.87 11.59
N TYR A 52 -6.62 -4.66 11.14
CA TYR A 52 -6.75 -4.28 9.74
C TYR A 52 -5.47 -3.63 9.24
N MET A 53 -4.86 -4.24 8.23
CA MET A 53 -3.71 -3.69 7.54
C MET A 53 -4.19 -2.66 6.53
N THR A 54 -3.89 -1.39 6.79
CA THR A 54 -4.37 -0.30 5.94
C THR A 54 -3.38 0.87 5.93
N ASN A 55 -3.71 1.91 5.19
CA ASN A 55 -3.00 3.18 5.22
C ASN A 55 -3.68 4.16 6.20
N ASN A 56 -2.97 5.20 6.58
CA ASN A 56 -3.46 6.22 7.51
C ASN A 56 -4.70 6.98 7.03
N ALA A 57 -4.99 7.02 5.73
CA ALA A 57 -6.18 7.69 5.20
C ALA A 57 -7.50 7.01 5.61
N LEU A 58 -7.46 5.73 5.99
CA LEU A 58 -8.63 4.94 6.35
C LEU A 58 -8.82 4.78 7.86
N LEU A 59 -8.13 5.55 8.69
CA LEU A 59 -8.15 5.42 10.16
C LEU A 59 -9.26 6.24 10.85
N ARG A 60 -10.10 6.92 10.11
CA ARG A 60 -11.23 7.67 10.67
C ARG A 60 -12.47 6.79 10.72
N TYR A 61 -12.63 6.09 11.83
CA TYR A 61 -13.81 5.29 12.10
C TYR A 61 -14.53 5.82 13.34
N ASP A 62 -15.72 6.37 13.14
CA ASP A 62 -16.54 6.84 14.24
C ASP A 62 -17.00 5.66 15.11
N GLY A 63 -16.79 5.79 16.43
CA GLY A 63 -17.27 4.81 17.40
C GLY A 63 -16.42 3.59 17.64
N ILE A 64 -15.20 3.52 17.04
CA ILE A 64 -14.22 2.47 17.34
C ILE A 64 -12.97 3.10 17.95
N ASP A 65 -12.56 2.59 19.11
CA ASP A 65 -11.26 2.91 19.71
C ASP A 65 -10.19 2.09 18.99
N THR A 66 -9.35 2.77 18.21
CA THR A 66 -8.32 2.15 17.38
C THR A 66 -6.93 2.51 17.87
N GLY A 67 -6.04 1.52 17.90
CA GLY A 67 -4.62 1.71 18.13
C GLY A 67 -3.82 1.41 16.86
N TYR A 68 -2.58 1.89 16.82
CA TYR A 68 -1.63 1.60 15.76
C TYR A 68 -0.54 0.65 16.26
N VAL A 69 -0.19 -0.31 15.44
CA VAL A 69 0.94 -1.20 15.70
C VAL A 69 1.70 -1.42 14.39
N ASN A 70 3.02 -1.35 14.47
CA ASN A 70 3.87 -1.72 13.34
C ASN A 70 3.80 -3.21 13.06
N PHE A 71 4.12 -3.60 11.82
CA PHE A 71 4.37 -4.99 11.51
C PHE A 71 5.45 -5.54 12.44
N PRO A 72 5.20 -6.64 13.13
CA PRO A 72 6.22 -7.29 13.92
C PRO A 72 7.33 -7.82 13.00
N SER A 73 8.56 -7.75 13.47
CA SER A 73 9.72 -8.41 12.85
C SER A 73 10.62 -8.98 13.92
N ASP A 74 11.37 -10.02 13.60
CA ASP A 74 12.31 -10.67 14.52
C ASP A 74 13.42 -9.72 15.03
N GLY A 75 13.68 -8.63 14.29
CA GLY A 75 14.65 -7.60 14.66
C GLY A 75 14.10 -6.42 15.47
N GLY A 76 12.83 -6.45 15.84
CA GLY A 76 12.19 -5.41 16.67
C GLY A 76 11.76 -4.14 15.95
N GLY A 77 11.96 -4.03 14.64
CA GLY A 77 11.48 -2.93 13.79
C GLY A 77 10.64 -3.48 12.63
N GLY A 78 9.36 -3.17 12.58
CA GLY A 78 8.52 -3.52 11.45
C GLY A 78 8.81 -2.61 10.26
N TYR A 79 8.55 -3.09 9.05
CA TYR A 79 8.64 -2.27 7.86
C TYR A 79 7.29 -1.67 7.51
N ALA A 80 7.31 -0.44 7.01
CA ALA A 80 6.15 0.23 6.45
C ALA A 80 6.42 0.61 4.99
N THR A 81 5.38 0.79 4.20
CA THR A 81 5.49 1.42 2.90
C THR A 81 4.87 2.81 2.94
N SER A 82 5.39 3.71 2.12
CA SER A 82 4.78 5.00 1.90
C SER A 82 4.51 5.19 0.41
N PHE A 83 3.42 5.87 0.10
CA PHE A 83 3.15 6.33 -1.25
C PHE A 83 2.59 7.74 -1.21
N LEU A 84 2.91 8.50 -2.23
CA LEU A 84 2.40 9.86 -2.38
C LEU A 84 1.16 9.82 -3.27
N ILE A 85 0.09 10.41 -2.77
CA ILE A 85 -1.09 10.71 -3.58
C ILE A 85 -0.99 12.18 -3.97
N GLY A 86 -1.11 12.45 -5.26
CA GLY A 86 -1.00 13.80 -5.79
C GLY A 86 -1.86 13.99 -7.01
N PHE A 87 -1.94 15.23 -7.44
CA PHE A 87 -2.62 15.61 -8.67
C PHE A 87 -1.60 15.81 -9.78
N GLN A 88 -1.97 15.44 -10.99
CA GLN A 88 -1.20 15.71 -12.19
C GLN A 88 -2.01 16.62 -13.10
N VAL A 89 -1.36 17.66 -13.62
CA VAL A 89 -1.95 18.53 -14.63
C VAL A 89 -1.39 18.12 -15.99
N PHE A 90 -2.25 17.67 -16.87
CA PHE A 90 -1.88 17.32 -18.23
C PHE A 90 -2.02 18.54 -19.15
N ASP A 91 -1.04 18.72 -20.03
CA ASP A 91 -1.16 19.66 -21.13
C ASP A 91 -2.09 19.04 -22.20
N ASN A 92 -3.23 19.68 -22.40
CA ASN A 92 -4.24 19.27 -23.37
C ASN A 92 -4.31 20.21 -24.58
N GLY A 93 -3.30 21.10 -24.73
CA GLY A 93 -3.25 22.10 -25.81
C GLY A 93 -4.16 23.32 -25.56
N ASP A 94 -4.72 23.49 -24.37
CA ASP A 94 -5.52 24.65 -23.98
C ASP A 94 -4.88 25.32 -22.74
N ASP A 95 -4.09 26.35 -23.00
CA ASP A 95 -3.34 27.07 -21.97
C ASP A 95 -4.25 27.64 -20.87
N ALA A 96 -5.47 28.06 -21.20
CA ALA A 96 -6.40 28.63 -20.23
C ALA A 96 -6.91 27.54 -19.25
N ARG A 97 -7.19 26.33 -19.74
CA ARG A 97 -7.56 25.20 -18.90
C ARG A 97 -6.42 24.72 -18.03
N VAL A 98 -5.21 24.65 -18.58
CA VAL A 98 -4.01 24.30 -17.82
C VAL A 98 -3.75 25.31 -16.71
N ALA A 99 -3.88 26.62 -16.98
CA ALA A 99 -3.75 27.67 -15.98
C ALA A 99 -4.83 27.53 -14.87
N ALA A 100 -6.09 27.38 -15.26
CA ALA A 100 -7.18 27.18 -14.31
C ALA A 100 -6.99 25.94 -13.41
N ALA A 101 -6.49 24.82 -13.98
CA ALA A 101 -6.17 23.62 -13.20
C ALA A 101 -5.05 23.87 -12.19
N LYS A 102 -4.00 24.60 -12.59
CA LYS A 102 -2.91 24.98 -11.67
C LYS A 102 -3.40 25.90 -10.56
N ASP A 103 -4.24 26.88 -10.86
CA ASP A 103 -4.82 27.78 -9.87
C ASP A 103 -5.74 27.02 -8.88
N PHE A 104 -6.52 26.05 -9.38
CA PHE A 104 -7.32 25.19 -8.53
C PHE A 104 -6.47 24.34 -7.58
N LEU A 105 -5.37 23.75 -8.06
CA LEU A 105 -4.46 23.00 -7.20
C LEU A 105 -3.81 23.90 -6.15
N LYS A 106 -3.37 25.08 -6.55
CA LYS A 106 -2.83 26.06 -5.61
C LYS A 106 -3.85 26.42 -4.53
N TYR A 107 -5.11 26.66 -4.92
CA TYR A 107 -6.21 26.91 -3.98
C TYR A 107 -6.36 25.74 -2.98
N ILE A 108 -6.42 24.49 -3.43
CA ILE A 108 -6.55 23.32 -2.56
C ILE A 108 -5.40 23.23 -1.54
N TYR A 109 -4.15 23.44 -1.99
CA TYR A 109 -2.98 23.32 -1.12
C TYR A 109 -2.75 24.54 -0.19
N GLU A 110 -3.26 25.69 -0.53
CA GLU A 110 -3.10 26.93 0.27
C GLU A 110 -4.29 27.20 1.21
N THR A 111 -5.43 26.51 1.04
CA THR A 111 -6.61 26.74 1.88
C THR A 111 -6.53 26.02 3.22
N GLU A 112 -7.30 26.52 4.18
CA GLU A 112 -7.43 25.89 5.49
C GLU A 112 -8.33 24.66 5.48
N GLN A 113 -8.96 24.34 4.35
CA GLN A 113 -9.90 23.25 4.15
C GLN A 113 -9.22 21.96 3.67
N TRP A 114 -7.91 21.81 3.91
CA TRP A 114 -7.18 20.63 3.48
C TRP A 114 -7.83 19.32 3.95
N LEU A 115 -8.35 19.27 5.19
CA LEU A 115 -9.00 18.07 5.73
C LEU A 115 -10.30 17.71 5.00
N ASP A 116 -11.01 18.70 4.46
CA ASP A 116 -12.25 18.47 3.70
C ASP A 116 -11.96 17.86 2.34
N TYR A 117 -10.79 18.14 1.77
CA TYR A 117 -10.38 17.66 0.45
C TYR A 117 -9.44 16.47 0.47
N SER A 118 -8.79 16.20 1.61
CA SER A 118 -7.94 15.02 1.76
C SER A 118 -8.76 13.83 2.21
N ALA A 119 -8.41 12.65 1.72
CA ALA A 119 -8.99 11.40 2.21
C ALA A 119 -8.46 11.02 3.62
N GLY A 120 -8.02 12.00 4.43
CA GLY A 120 -7.49 11.77 5.77
C GLY A 120 -6.00 11.40 5.82
N GLY A 121 -5.28 11.50 4.70
CA GLY A 121 -3.85 11.24 4.65
C GLY A 121 -2.99 12.28 5.40
N ILE A 122 -1.71 12.00 5.55
CA ILE A 122 -0.74 12.95 6.10
C ILE A 122 -0.46 14.03 5.05
N PRO A 123 -0.58 15.33 5.39
CA PRO A 123 -0.25 16.40 4.46
C PRO A 123 1.21 16.35 4.01
N ALA A 124 1.46 16.59 2.73
CA ALA A 124 2.83 16.73 2.22
C ALA A 124 3.54 17.99 2.74
N SER A 125 2.79 18.98 3.20
CA SER A 125 3.31 20.22 3.80
C SER A 125 3.46 20.04 5.31
N ASN A 126 4.68 20.17 5.82
CA ASN A 126 4.96 20.13 7.27
C ASN A 126 4.17 21.21 8.03
N LYS A 127 4.00 22.40 7.44
CA LYS A 127 3.21 23.49 8.04
C LYS A 127 1.74 23.09 8.21
N THR A 128 1.18 22.45 7.20
CA THR A 128 -0.21 21.96 7.22
C THR A 128 -0.36 20.79 8.19
N ALA A 129 0.60 19.86 8.20
CA ALA A 129 0.61 18.73 9.12
C ALA A 129 0.64 19.19 10.58
N GLU A 130 1.51 20.16 10.92
CA GLU A 130 1.59 20.74 12.27
C GLU A 130 0.30 21.46 12.67
N LYS A 131 -0.29 22.22 11.73
CA LYS A 131 -1.56 22.93 11.99
C LYS A 131 -2.71 21.99 12.33
N TYR A 132 -2.80 20.85 11.65
CA TYR A 132 -3.89 19.89 11.79
C TYR A 132 -3.50 18.66 12.62
N LYS A 133 -2.38 18.72 13.34
CA LYS A 133 -1.83 17.61 14.12
C LYS A 133 -2.86 16.94 15.03
N SER A 134 -3.68 17.72 15.74
CA SER A 134 -4.70 17.22 16.65
C SER A 134 -5.91 16.57 15.95
N GLU A 135 -6.03 16.76 14.63
CA GLU A 135 -7.15 16.26 13.85
C GLU A 135 -6.76 15.06 12.98
N ILE A 136 -5.45 14.76 12.90
CA ILE A 136 -4.93 13.60 12.17
C ILE A 136 -4.68 12.48 13.16
N PRO A 137 -5.48 11.40 13.13
CA PRO A 137 -5.30 10.30 14.06
C PRO A 137 -3.91 9.68 13.96
N MET A 138 -3.28 9.43 15.11
CA MET A 138 -2.00 8.70 15.23
C MET A 138 -0.85 9.27 14.39
N LEU A 139 -0.83 10.61 14.15
CA LEU A 139 0.19 11.24 13.33
C LEU A 139 1.60 11.05 13.92
N ASP A 140 1.73 11.15 15.24
CA ASP A 140 3.02 10.99 15.93
C ASP A 140 3.57 9.57 15.80
N GLU A 141 2.70 8.55 15.84
CA GLU A 141 3.05 7.16 15.63
C GLU A 141 3.53 6.93 14.20
N PHE A 142 2.87 7.53 13.21
CA PHE A 142 3.32 7.45 11.82
C PHE A 142 4.68 8.14 11.61
N TYR A 143 4.90 9.28 12.23
CA TYR A 143 6.19 9.97 12.15
C TYR A 143 7.31 9.18 12.84
N ALA A 144 7.03 8.58 13.99
CA ALA A 144 7.99 7.71 14.69
C ALA A 144 8.42 6.51 13.83
N ASN A 145 7.59 6.09 12.89
CA ASN A 145 7.87 4.99 11.97
C ASN A 145 8.48 5.40 10.63
N GLY A 146 8.74 6.68 10.42
CA GLY A 146 9.30 7.19 9.18
C GLY A 146 10.63 6.54 8.79
N GLU A 147 11.45 6.15 9.76
CA GLU A 147 12.73 5.47 9.54
C GLU A 147 12.58 4.02 9.04
N ASN A 148 11.41 3.42 9.24
CA ASN A 148 11.09 2.05 8.82
C ASN A 148 10.42 1.98 7.45
N VAL A 149 10.25 3.12 6.78
CA VAL A 149 9.62 3.17 5.45
C VAL A 149 10.59 2.63 4.40
N VAL A 150 10.12 1.69 3.61
CA VAL A 150 10.87 1.09 2.50
C VAL A 150 10.11 1.25 1.19
N ASP A 151 10.84 1.45 0.11
CA ASP A 151 10.29 1.43 -1.24
C ASP A 151 10.37 0.02 -1.80
N PHE A 152 9.23 -0.67 -1.84
CA PHE A 152 9.13 -1.99 -2.46
C PHE A 152 9.10 -1.95 -3.98
N THR A 153 8.83 -0.80 -4.58
CA THR A 153 8.75 -0.68 -6.04
C THR A 153 10.12 -0.66 -6.69
N MET A 154 11.15 -0.31 -5.91
CA MET A 154 12.54 -0.19 -6.37
C MET A 154 12.63 0.69 -7.64
N ASN A 155 11.74 1.69 -7.75
CA ASN A 155 11.60 2.57 -8.92
C ASN A 155 11.40 1.81 -10.25
N ASN A 156 10.84 0.61 -10.23
CA ASN A 156 10.60 -0.16 -11.44
C ASN A 156 9.37 0.42 -12.18
N PRO A 157 9.50 0.89 -13.44
CA PRO A 157 8.40 1.51 -14.17
C PRO A 157 7.25 0.52 -14.49
N ASN A 158 7.51 -0.79 -14.47
CA ASN A 158 6.50 -1.82 -14.64
C ASN A 158 6.00 -2.43 -13.32
N TRP A 159 6.13 -1.71 -12.20
CA TRP A 159 5.66 -2.19 -10.91
C TRP A 159 4.19 -2.62 -10.91
N ARG A 160 3.37 -1.99 -11.73
CA ARG A 160 1.96 -2.37 -11.87
C ARG A 160 1.79 -3.78 -12.42
N GLY A 161 2.60 -4.18 -13.40
CA GLY A 161 2.64 -5.55 -13.92
C GLY A 161 3.11 -6.54 -12.86
N VAL A 162 4.21 -6.22 -12.17
CA VAL A 162 4.74 -7.02 -11.04
C VAL A 162 3.68 -7.27 -9.99
N ARG A 163 3.00 -6.21 -9.56
CA ARG A 163 1.94 -6.27 -8.56
C ARG A 163 0.76 -7.15 -9.00
N ALA A 164 0.34 -7.04 -10.26
CA ALA A 164 -0.78 -7.84 -10.76
C ALA A 164 -0.49 -9.34 -10.70
N VAL A 165 0.70 -9.74 -11.10
CA VAL A 165 1.16 -11.14 -11.04
C VAL A 165 1.28 -11.63 -9.61
N PHE A 166 1.88 -10.84 -8.73
CA PHE A 166 2.02 -11.15 -7.31
C PHE A 166 0.66 -11.42 -6.67
N TRP A 167 -0.31 -10.52 -6.85
CA TRP A 167 -1.65 -10.68 -6.29
C TRP A 167 -2.38 -11.90 -6.81
N THR A 168 -2.30 -12.18 -8.11
CA THR A 168 -2.91 -13.40 -8.68
C THR A 168 -2.36 -14.64 -8.01
N SER A 169 -1.05 -14.70 -7.79
CA SER A 169 -0.42 -15.87 -7.16
C SER A 169 -0.81 -16.02 -5.68
N ILE A 170 -0.98 -14.92 -4.96
CA ILE A 170 -1.50 -14.94 -3.57
C ILE A 170 -2.97 -15.37 -3.54
N HIS A 171 -3.80 -14.90 -4.46
CA HIS A 171 -5.20 -15.34 -4.55
C HIS A 171 -5.30 -16.85 -4.82
N ASP A 172 -4.50 -17.38 -5.76
CA ASP A 172 -4.46 -18.82 -6.07
C ASP A 172 -4.00 -19.64 -4.83
N LEU A 173 -3.03 -19.12 -4.07
CA LEU A 173 -2.59 -19.71 -2.80
C LEU A 173 -3.73 -19.75 -1.77
N LEU A 174 -4.42 -18.61 -1.56
CA LEU A 174 -5.50 -18.52 -0.56
C LEU A 174 -6.72 -19.38 -0.92
N LYS A 175 -6.94 -19.65 -2.21
CA LYS A 175 -7.96 -20.59 -2.70
C LYS A 175 -7.54 -22.05 -2.60
N GLY A 176 -6.28 -22.32 -2.27
CA GLY A 176 -5.73 -23.69 -2.26
C GLY A 176 -5.44 -24.25 -3.65
N GLU A 177 -5.42 -23.41 -4.68
CA GLU A 177 -5.08 -23.80 -6.06
C GLU A 177 -3.57 -24.00 -6.25
N LEU A 178 -2.76 -23.37 -5.39
CA LEU A 178 -1.31 -23.51 -5.32
C LEU A 178 -0.88 -23.90 -3.92
N THR A 179 0.12 -24.76 -3.82
CA THR A 179 0.86 -24.95 -2.57
C THR A 179 1.79 -23.74 -2.31
N PRO A 180 2.21 -23.48 -1.06
CA PRO A 180 3.16 -22.41 -0.74
C PRO A 180 4.43 -22.43 -1.59
N LYS A 181 4.95 -23.62 -1.87
CA LYS A 181 6.14 -23.80 -2.69
C LYS A 181 5.90 -23.48 -4.18
N GLU A 182 4.75 -23.87 -4.71
CA GLU A 182 4.37 -23.54 -6.09
C GLU A 182 4.12 -22.05 -6.24
N ALA A 183 3.45 -21.42 -5.26
CA ALA A 183 3.25 -19.99 -5.23
C ALA A 183 4.59 -19.21 -5.18
N ALA A 184 5.54 -19.63 -4.34
CA ALA A 184 6.87 -19.03 -4.27
C ALA A 184 7.58 -19.05 -5.63
N ARG A 185 7.60 -20.21 -6.29
CA ARG A 185 8.21 -20.38 -7.61
C ARG A 185 7.54 -19.55 -8.69
N LYS A 186 6.21 -19.54 -8.70
CA LYS A 186 5.43 -18.77 -9.66
C LYS A 186 5.70 -17.28 -9.50
N ILE A 187 5.70 -16.78 -8.25
CA ILE A 187 6.01 -15.37 -7.94
C ILE A 187 7.42 -15.04 -8.42
N ASP A 188 8.44 -15.84 -8.08
CA ASP A 188 9.81 -15.58 -8.49
C ASP A 188 9.95 -15.53 -10.01
N GLN A 189 9.34 -16.47 -10.73
CA GLN A 189 9.44 -16.55 -12.18
C GLN A 189 8.71 -15.40 -12.88
N GLU A 190 7.45 -15.17 -12.53
CA GLU A 190 6.59 -14.24 -13.25
C GLU A 190 6.85 -12.78 -12.83
N CYS A 191 7.05 -12.50 -11.54
CA CYS A 191 7.39 -11.15 -11.09
C CYS A 191 8.76 -10.71 -11.60
N ASN A 192 9.77 -11.59 -11.60
CA ASN A 192 11.08 -11.25 -12.14
C ASN A 192 11.04 -10.98 -13.65
N LYS A 193 10.17 -11.66 -14.38
CA LYS A 193 9.91 -11.34 -15.78
C LYS A 193 9.35 -9.92 -15.97
N GLU A 194 8.35 -9.54 -15.17
CA GLU A 194 7.77 -8.19 -15.21
C GLU A 194 8.79 -7.11 -14.78
N ILE A 195 9.68 -7.42 -13.83
CA ILE A 195 10.78 -6.55 -13.42
C ILE A 195 11.74 -6.30 -14.60
N GLU A 196 12.11 -7.35 -15.34
CA GLU A 196 12.96 -7.22 -16.51
C GLU A 196 12.30 -6.42 -17.64
N GLU A 197 11.00 -6.56 -17.85
CA GLU A 197 10.27 -5.71 -18.81
C GLU A 197 10.34 -4.24 -18.39
N GLY A 198 10.19 -3.93 -17.11
CA GLY A 198 10.37 -2.56 -16.60
C GLY A 198 11.77 -2.03 -16.83
N ARG A 199 12.80 -2.83 -16.63
CA ARG A 199 14.20 -2.45 -16.91
C ARG A 199 14.45 -2.15 -18.38
N LYS A 200 13.79 -2.88 -19.30
CA LYS A 200 13.86 -2.58 -20.74
C LYS A 200 13.21 -1.24 -21.06
N ILE A 201 12.06 -0.95 -20.45
CA ILE A 201 11.36 0.35 -20.62
C ILE A 201 12.27 1.51 -20.18
N SER A 202 12.91 1.40 -19.00
CA SER A 202 13.83 2.43 -18.52
C SER A 202 14.95 2.72 -19.51
N ARG A 203 15.59 1.68 -20.08
CA ARG A 203 16.69 1.83 -21.04
C ARG A 203 16.29 2.47 -22.37
N LEU A 204 14.98 2.48 -22.70
CA LEU A 204 14.48 3.14 -23.91
C LEU A 204 14.31 4.66 -23.73
N HIS A 205 14.36 5.13 -22.50
CA HIS A 205 14.19 6.55 -22.13
C HIS A 205 15.50 7.22 -21.66
N GLU A 206 16.61 6.49 -21.63
CA GLU A 206 17.98 6.99 -21.45
C GLU A 206 18.62 7.35 -22.81
#